data_7003a70a39f69ee49eced691b64973a6
#
_entry.id   7003a70a39f69ee49eced691b64973a6
#
_cell.length_a   1.000
_cell.length_b   1.000
_cell.length_c   1.000
_cell.angle_alpha   90.00
_cell.angle_beta   90.00
_cell.angle_gamma   90.00
#
_symmetry.space_group_name_H-M   'P 1'
#
loop_
_entity.id
_entity.type
_entity.pdbx_description
1 polymer ?
#
loop_
_entity_poly.entity_id
_entity_poly.type
_entity_poly.pdbx_seq_one_letter_code
_entity_poly.pdbx_strand_id
1 'polypeptide(L)'
;RYTPELISNICATPQDKFLTVGEMLGEMSAPDKTSTILYALGWTQHSVGSQNIRTMAMIQLLLGNMGRPGGGVNALRGHSNVQGVTDMNAYAEVFSGYLSAPTDNDDTYEKYLKRCTPKPMRPNQFNYWSNFPRFFNSLMKSYYGKAATPENNFCFDWVPKLAGGYDALHLFELMHQGKMNGFIAQGFNPLATVPNKNKLSAALSKLKFLVVIDPMKTEPSEFWKTHGEGYQVDPATIQAEVFRLPAT
;
A
#
# COMPACT_ATOMS: atom_id res chain seq x y z
N ARG A 1 18.23 27.53 5.52
CA ARG A 1 16.77 27.61 5.25
C ARG A 1 15.97 27.00 6.39
N TYR A 2 16.42 25.92 6.95
CA TYR A 2 15.79 25.23 8.09
C TYR A 2 16.72 25.34 9.30
N THR A 3 16.67 26.47 10.00
CA THR A 3 17.47 26.68 11.20
C THR A 3 16.87 25.89 12.38
N PRO A 4 17.66 25.49 13.38
CA PRO A 4 17.15 24.82 14.57
C PRO A 4 16.06 25.62 15.29
N GLU A 5 16.18 26.94 15.31
CA GLU A 5 15.17 27.84 15.86
C GLU A 5 13.84 27.76 15.09
N LEU A 6 13.90 27.81 13.75
CA LEU A 6 12.70 27.70 12.91
C LEU A 6 12.01 26.34 13.12
N ILE A 7 12.77 25.25 13.20
CA ILE A 7 12.25 23.92 13.45
C ILE A 7 11.60 23.84 14.82
N SER A 8 12.25 24.37 15.84
CA SER A 8 11.70 24.43 17.20
C SER A 8 10.36 25.18 17.23
N ASN A 9 10.27 26.30 16.55
CA ASN A 9 9.04 27.13 16.49
C ASN A 9 7.90 26.42 15.75
N ILE A 10 8.20 25.65 14.68
CA ILE A 10 7.17 24.94 13.89
C ILE A 10 6.74 23.64 14.57
N CYS A 11 7.69 22.86 15.07
CA CYS A 11 7.44 21.51 15.58
C CYS A 11 7.19 21.49 17.10
N ALA A 12 7.30 22.62 17.79
CA ALA A 12 7.25 22.72 19.26
C ALA A 12 8.26 21.82 19.99
N THR A 13 9.33 21.40 19.31
CA THR A 13 10.40 20.60 19.89
C THR A 13 11.46 21.53 20.47
N PRO A 14 11.86 21.38 21.75
CA PRO A 14 12.92 22.19 22.33
C PRO A 14 14.21 22.11 21.49
N GLN A 15 14.81 23.26 21.21
CA GLN A 15 15.95 23.35 20.30
C GLN A 15 17.15 22.52 20.78
N ASP A 16 17.43 22.55 22.09
CA ASP A 16 18.50 21.74 22.70
C ASP A 16 18.31 20.25 22.47
N LYS A 17 17.07 19.75 22.61
CA LYS A 17 16.73 18.34 22.35
C LYS A 17 16.87 17.96 20.88
N PHE A 18 16.44 18.84 19.99
CA PHE A 18 16.62 18.64 18.56
C PHE A 18 18.10 18.55 18.18
N LEU A 19 18.95 19.44 18.70
CA LEU A 19 20.39 19.41 18.47
C LEU A 19 21.05 18.15 19.05
N THR A 20 20.67 17.77 20.28
CA THR A 20 21.16 16.54 20.92
C THR A 20 20.89 15.31 20.04
N VAL A 21 19.67 15.17 19.47
CA VAL A 21 19.35 14.06 18.55
C VAL A 21 20.22 14.12 17.29
N GLY A 22 20.47 15.33 16.75
CA GLY A 22 21.35 15.52 15.61
C GLY A 22 22.79 15.08 15.89
N GLU A 23 23.32 15.42 17.05
CA GLU A 23 24.66 15.00 17.51
C GLU A 23 24.74 13.48 17.69
N MET A 24 23.77 12.87 18.37
CA MET A 24 23.69 11.41 18.52
C MET A 24 23.66 10.68 17.17
N LEU A 25 22.90 11.18 16.20
CA LEU A 25 22.91 10.63 14.85
C LEU A 25 24.27 10.81 14.17
N GLY A 26 24.89 11.97 14.32
CA GLY A 26 26.22 12.26 13.77
C GLY A 26 27.29 11.32 14.29
N GLU A 27 27.27 10.97 15.57
CA GLU A 27 28.20 10.00 16.16
C GLU A 27 28.12 8.62 15.54
N MET A 28 26.97 8.24 14.96
CA MET A 28 26.76 6.95 14.31
C MET A 28 27.42 6.85 12.94
N SER A 29 28.10 7.90 12.46
CA SER A 29 28.93 7.87 11.27
C SER A 29 30.33 7.28 11.51
N ALA A 30 30.72 7.07 12.77
CA ALA A 30 32.02 6.48 13.11
C ALA A 30 32.20 5.07 12.53
N PRO A 31 33.43 4.65 12.19
CA PRO A 31 33.66 3.36 11.53
C PRO A 31 33.21 2.13 12.34
N ASP A 32 33.17 2.24 13.66
CA ASP A 32 32.81 1.19 14.62
C ASP A 32 31.38 1.30 15.13
N LYS A 33 30.62 2.30 14.66
CA LYS A 33 29.23 2.53 15.09
C LYS A 33 28.26 2.38 13.91
N THR A 34 27.04 1.95 14.21
CA THR A 34 25.92 1.94 13.26
C THR A 34 24.63 2.35 13.96
N SER A 35 23.72 2.89 13.18
CA SER A 35 22.35 3.13 13.62
C SER A 35 21.35 2.62 12.60
N THR A 36 20.18 2.21 13.08
CA THR A 36 19.03 1.90 12.22
C THR A 36 17.86 2.78 12.58
N ILE A 37 17.07 3.15 11.58
CA ILE A 37 15.82 3.87 11.77
C ILE A 37 14.67 2.91 11.60
N LEU A 38 13.86 2.76 12.63
CA LEU A 38 12.64 1.96 12.62
C LEU A 38 11.44 2.89 12.41
N TYR A 39 10.57 2.56 11.49
CA TYR A 39 9.36 3.35 11.23
C TYR A 39 8.14 2.49 10.95
N ALA A 40 6.97 3.07 11.11
CA ALA A 40 5.69 2.48 10.77
C ALA A 40 4.70 3.59 10.35
N LEU A 41 3.43 3.43 10.70
CA LEU A 41 2.33 4.26 10.23
C LEU A 41 2.41 5.72 10.68
N GLY A 42 3.08 6.02 11.80
CA GLY A 42 3.33 7.39 12.24
C GLY A 42 4.11 8.25 11.23
N TRP A 43 4.80 7.61 10.27
CA TRP A 43 5.51 8.26 9.17
C TRP A 43 4.80 8.12 7.83
N THR A 44 4.19 6.96 7.57
CA THR A 44 3.57 6.65 6.27
C THR A 44 2.22 7.31 6.09
N GLN A 45 1.44 7.47 7.15
CA GLN A 45 0.08 8.01 7.10
C GLN A 45 0.04 9.55 7.20
N HIS A 46 0.90 10.19 6.44
CA HIS A 46 0.95 11.65 6.27
C HIS A 46 0.90 12.01 4.79
N SER A 47 0.41 13.21 4.47
CA SER A 47 0.37 13.72 3.09
C SER A 47 1.73 13.69 2.40
N VAL A 48 2.81 13.83 3.18
CA VAL A 48 4.21 13.81 2.71
C VAL A 48 4.99 12.61 3.24
N GLY A 49 4.31 11.51 3.56
CA GLY A 49 4.91 10.32 4.18
C GLY A 49 6.09 9.74 3.39
N SER A 50 5.97 9.65 2.07
CA SER A 50 7.06 9.18 1.21
C SER A 50 8.30 10.06 1.29
N GLN A 51 8.13 11.38 1.37
CA GLN A 51 9.23 12.33 1.53
C GLN A 51 9.89 12.21 2.91
N ASN A 52 9.10 12.00 3.95
CA ASN A 52 9.62 11.78 5.30
C ASN A 52 10.53 10.54 5.33
N ILE A 53 10.06 9.42 4.80
CA ILE A 53 10.83 8.17 4.74
C ILE A 53 12.08 8.33 3.86
N ARG A 54 11.95 8.99 2.73
CA ARG A 54 13.10 9.31 1.86
C ARG A 54 14.16 10.12 2.59
N THR A 55 13.74 11.10 3.41
CA THR A 55 14.67 11.91 4.21
C THR A 55 15.44 11.05 5.20
N MET A 56 14.80 10.07 5.84
CA MET A 56 15.51 9.13 6.72
C MET A 56 16.52 8.27 5.97
N ALA A 57 16.15 7.78 4.79
CA ALA A 57 17.08 7.04 3.94
C ALA A 57 18.28 7.91 3.53
N MET A 58 18.06 9.19 3.24
CA MET A 58 19.14 10.14 2.95
C MET A 58 20.07 10.35 4.15
N ILE A 59 19.54 10.48 5.37
CA ILE A 59 20.34 10.58 6.59
C ILE A 59 21.20 9.33 6.75
N GLN A 60 20.65 8.13 6.61
CA GLN A 60 21.39 6.89 6.72
C GLN A 60 22.48 6.73 5.64
N LEU A 61 22.23 7.22 4.43
CA LEU A 61 23.25 7.28 3.37
C LEU A 61 24.38 8.24 3.73
N LEU A 62 24.08 9.43 4.25
CA LEU A 62 25.07 10.42 4.69
C LEU A 62 25.94 9.91 5.84
N LEU A 63 25.34 9.15 6.76
CA LEU A 63 26.04 8.53 7.90
C LEU A 63 26.84 7.28 7.50
N GLY A 64 26.71 6.79 6.26
CA GLY A 64 27.37 5.58 5.81
C GLY A 64 26.83 4.29 6.42
N ASN A 65 25.60 4.31 6.94
CA ASN A 65 24.98 3.17 7.62
C ASN A 65 24.27 2.18 6.71
N MET A 66 24.05 2.53 5.44
CA MET A 66 23.40 1.62 4.49
C MET A 66 24.33 0.47 4.09
N GLY A 67 23.80 -0.76 4.17
CA GLY A 67 24.56 -1.97 3.82
C GLY A 67 25.51 -2.48 4.92
N ARG A 68 25.49 -1.87 6.09
CA ARG A 68 26.27 -2.33 7.26
C ARG A 68 25.38 -3.14 8.21
N PRO A 69 25.91 -4.19 8.88
CA PRO A 69 25.17 -4.89 9.92
C PRO A 69 24.65 -3.92 11.00
N GLY A 70 23.35 -3.98 11.32
CA GLY A 70 22.72 -3.08 12.26
C GLY A 70 22.39 -1.69 11.73
N GLY A 71 22.73 -1.37 10.47
CA GLY A 71 22.41 -0.11 9.82
C GLY A 71 21.17 -0.18 8.93
N GLY A 72 20.69 0.99 8.49
CA GLY A 72 19.64 1.10 7.49
C GLY A 72 18.33 1.69 7.97
N VAL A 73 17.29 1.53 7.16
CA VAL A 73 15.93 1.99 7.44
C VAL A 73 15.00 0.80 7.34
N ASN A 74 14.23 0.53 8.39
CA ASN A 74 13.41 -0.66 8.51
C ASN A 74 11.94 -0.29 8.76
N ALA A 75 11.07 -0.73 7.86
CA ALA A 75 9.64 -0.66 8.07
C ALA A 75 9.21 -1.76 9.05
N LEU A 76 8.63 -1.37 10.17
CA LEU A 76 8.00 -2.32 11.10
C LEU A 76 6.65 -2.72 10.52
N ARG A 77 6.58 -3.91 9.93
CA ARG A 77 5.35 -4.41 9.31
C ARG A 77 4.31 -4.72 10.40
N GLY A 78 3.08 -4.25 10.18
CA GLY A 78 2.01 -4.46 11.16
C GLY A 78 1.25 -5.76 10.96
N HIS A 79 0.83 -6.03 9.71
CA HIS A 79 0.04 -7.22 9.38
C HIS A 79 0.92 -8.45 9.23
N SER A 80 0.40 -9.62 9.67
CA SER A 80 1.09 -10.91 9.48
C SER A 80 1.32 -11.17 8.01
N ASN A 81 2.56 -11.53 7.66
CA ASN A 81 2.97 -11.89 6.30
C ASN A 81 2.54 -10.89 5.21
N VAL A 82 2.52 -9.59 5.52
CA VAL A 82 2.14 -8.55 4.55
C VAL A 82 3.06 -8.54 3.32
N GLN A 83 4.32 -8.93 3.47
CA GLN A 83 5.23 -9.10 2.34
C GLN A 83 4.80 -10.26 1.43
N GLY A 84 4.37 -11.39 1.99
CA GLY A 84 3.84 -12.50 1.22
C GLY A 84 2.60 -12.12 0.40
N VAL A 85 1.74 -11.24 0.92
CA VAL A 85 0.57 -10.70 0.19
C VAL A 85 1.00 -9.99 -1.09
N THR A 86 2.05 -9.15 -1.03
CA THR A 86 2.59 -8.46 -2.21
C THR A 86 3.35 -9.39 -3.14
N ASP A 87 4.13 -10.34 -2.60
CA ASP A 87 4.89 -11.32 -3.39
C ASP A 87 3.97 -12.26 -4.18
N MET A 88 2.82 -12.61 -3.62
CA MET A 88 1.84 -13.52 -4.20
C MET A 88 0.78 -12.84 -5.09
N ASN A 89 0.93 -11.56 -5.36
CA ASN A 89 -0.03 -10.81 -6.19
C ASN A 89 -1.45 -10.75 -5.57
N ALA A 90 -1.55 -10.52 -4.27
CA ALA A 90 -2.82 -10.26 -3.61
C ALA A 90 -3.23 -8.78 -3.61
N TYR A 91 -2.43 -7.92 -4.25
CA TYR A 91 -2.73 -6.51 -4.54
C TYR A 91 -3.19 -6.35 -5.98
N ALA A 92 -4.29 -5.63 -6.20
CA ALA A 92 -4.82 -5.39 -7.54
C ALA A 92 -3.87 -4.61 -8.47
N GLU A 93 -3.03 -3.75 -7.92
CA GLU A 93 -2.18 -2.81 -8.66
C GLU A 93 -0.84 -3.41 -9.13
N VAL A 94 -0.49 -4.58 -8.66
CA VAL A 94 0.79 -5.23 -8.98
C VAL A 94 0.61 -6.72 -9.26
N PHE A 95 1.46 -7.23 -10.14
CA PHE A 95 1.65 -8.66 -10.36
C PHE A 95 2.75 -9.23 -9.46
N SER A 96 2.88 -10.54 -9.43
CA SER A 96 4.00 -11.22 -8.78
C SER A 96 5.33 -10.63 -9.23
N GLY A 97 6.25 -10.45 -8.30
CA GLY A 97 7.53 -9.77 -8.55
C GLY A 97 7.43 -8.25 -8.65
N TYR A 98 6.36 -7.66 -8.14
CA TYR A 98 6.15 -6.19 -8.10
C TYR A 98 6.04 -5.53 -9.46
N LEU A 99 5.65 -6.27 -10.49
CA LEU A 99 5.37 -5.72 -11.81
C LEU A 99 4.05 -4.92 -11.76
N SER A 100 4.06 -3.69 -12.24
CA SER A 100 2.85 -2.86 -12.28
C SER A 100 1.80 -3.49 -13.19
N ALA A 101 0.56 -3.58 -12.72
CA ALA A 101 -0.55 -4.00 -13.56
C ALA A 101 -0.85 -2.97 -14.66
N PRO A 102 -1.36 -3.40 -15.83
CA PRO A 102 -1.81 -2.46 -16.85
C PRO A 102 -3.05 -1.69 -16.38
N THR A 103 -3.20 -0.49 -16.91
CA THR A 103 -4.34 0.40 -16.63
C THR A 103 -5.14 0.63 -17.92
N ASP A 104 -6.33 1.22 -17.82
CA ASP A 104 -7.15 1.58 -18.98
C ASP A 104 -6.45 2.54 -19.96
N ASN A 105 -5.42 3.25 -19.48
CA ASN A 105 -4.59 4.11 -20.31
C ASN A 105 -3.55 3.34 -21.13
N ASP A 106 -3.33 2.07 -20.82
CA ASP A 106 -2.40 1.18 -21.52
C ASP A 106 -3.17 0.39 -22.60
N ASP A 107 -3.63 1.10 -23.63
CA ASP A 107 -4.43 0.54 -24.72
C ASP A 107 -3.65 -0.43 -25.62
N THR A 108 -2.31 -0.34 -25.62
CA THR A 108 -1.42 -1.26 -26.34
C THR A 108 -0.30 -1.78 -25.46
N TYR A 109 0.21 -2.97 -25.82
CA TYR A 109 1.35 -3.58 -25.17
C TYR A 109 2.59 -2.68 -25.16
N GLU A 110 2.88 -2.02 -26.27
CA GLU A 110 4.01 -1.09 -26.40
C GLU A 110 3.89 0.10 -25.45
N LYS A 111 2.69 0.66 -25.32
CA LYS A 111 2.42 1.80 -24.44
C LYS A 111 2.60 1.39 -22.98
N TYR A 112 2.09 0.22 -22.60
CA TYR A 112 2.30 -0.36 -21.29
C TYR A 112 3.78 -0.55 -20.97
N LEU A 113 4.54 -1.21 -21.84
CA LEU A 113 5.98 -1.42 -21.65
C LEU A 113 6.73 -0.10 -21.55
N LYS A 114 6.38 0.89 -22.38
CA LYS A 114 6.99 2.22 -22.35
C LYS A 114 6.75 2.93 -21.01
N ARG A 115 5.55 2.80 -20.45
CA ARG A 115 5.20 3.38 -19.14
C ARG A 115 5.99 2.71 -18.00
N CYS A 116 6.12 1.40 -18.04
CA CYS A 116 6.70 0.62 -16.96
C CYS A 116 8.23 0.45 -17.04
N THR A 117 8.85 0.79 -18.18
CA THR A 117 10.28 0.66 -18.36
C THR A 117 10.99 2.01 -18.15
N PRO A 118 11.75 2.20 -17.08
CA PRO A 118 12.45 3.44 -16.84
C PRO A 118 13.56 3.67 -17.86
N LYS A 119 13.75 4.92 -18.24
CA LYS A 119 14.87 5.33 -19.08
C LYS A 119 16.11 5.61 -18.21
N PRO A 120 17.29 5.15 -18.61
CA PRO A 120 18.52 5.53 -17.93
C PRO A 120 18.71 7.05 -17.94
N MET A 121 19.07 7.63 -16.81
CA MET A 121 19.41 9.06 -16.70
C MET A 121 20.84 9.36 -17.15
N ARG A 122 21.71 8.34 -17.15
CA ARG A 122 23.12 8.43 -17.53
C ARG A 122 23.52 7.22 -18.37
N PRO A 123 24.48 7.34 -19.28
CA PRO A 123 25.06 6.19 -19.97
C PRO A 123 25.56 5.14 -18.98
N ASN A 124 25.34 3.88 -19.28
CA ASN A 124 25.76 2.73 -18.45
C ASN A 124 25.18 2.68 -17.02
N GLN A 125 24.14 3.45 -16.75
CA GLN A 125 23.44 3.37 -15.48
C GLN A 125 22.74 2.03 -15.36
N PHE A 126 23.04 1.28 -14.29
CA PHE A 126 22.27 0.09 -13.93
C PHE A 126 20.89 0.51 -13.41
N ASN A 127 19.87 -0.13 -13.96
CA ASN A 127 18.50 -0.06 -13.44
C ASN A 127 17.83 -1.43 -13.61
N TYR A 128 17.51 -2.07 -12.51
CA TYR A 128 16.84 -3.37 -12.49
C TYR A 128 15.58 -3.38 -13.38
N TRP A 129 14.77 -2.34 -13.28
CA TRP A 129 13.50 -2.21 -14.00
C TRP A 129 13.65 -1.93 -15.51
N SER A 130 14.85 -1.68 -16.01
CA SER A 130 15.11 -1.67 -17.47
C SER A 130 14.81 -3.02 -18.11
N ASN A 131 14.75 -4.09 -17.33
CA ASN A 131 14.37 -5.43 -17.77
C ASN A 131 12.85 -5.70 -17.66
N PHE A 132 12.04 -4.69 -17.36
CA PHE A 132 10.59 -4.85 -17.22
C PHE A 132 9.94 -5.65 -18.36
N PRO A 133 10.23 -5.42 -19.66
CA PRO A 133 9.67 -6.20 -20.74
C PRO A 133 9.97 -7.71 -20.63
N ARG A 134 11.18 -8.06 -20.24
CA ARG A 134 11.58 -9.46 -20.06
C ARG A 134 10.84 -10.11 -18.88
N PHE A 135 10.69 -9.37 -17.78
CA PHE A 135 9.97 -9.85 -16.61
C PHE A 135 8.49 -10.06 -16.90
N PHE A 136 7.84 -9.10 -17.56
CA PHE A 136 6.44 -9.24 -17.94
C PHE A 136 6.22 -10.42 -18.88
N ASN A 137 7.02 -10.55 -19.95
CA ASN A 137 6.90 -11.65 -20.89
C ASN A 137 7.12 -13.02 -20.22
N SER A 138 8.07 -13.09 -19.29
CA SER A 138 8.32 -14.30 -18.49
C SER A 138 7.13 -14.64 -17.61
N LEU A 139 6.54 -13.66 -16.95
CA LEU A 139 5.36 -13.83 -16.12
C LEU A 139 4.15 -14.30 -16.94
N MET A 140 3.91 -13.69 -18.10
CA MET A 140 2.82 -14.09 -19.00
C MET A 140 3.00 -15.53 -19.52
N LYS A 141 4.22 -15.93 -19.82
CA LYS A 141 4.53 -17.34 -20.14
C LYS A 141 4.28 -18.27 -18.97
N SER A 142 4.53 -17.83 -17.75
CA SER A 142 4.20 -18.61 -16.56
C SER A 142 2.69 -18.77 -16.37
N TYR A 143 1.90 -17.73 -16.63
CA TYR A 143 0.45 -17.76 -16.48
C TYR A 143 -0.26 -18.52 -17.61
N TYR A 144 0.14 -18.26 -18.86
CA TYR A 144 -0.58 -18.76 -20.06
C TYR A 144 0.16 -19.84 -20.84
N GLY A 145 1.36 -20.21 -20.39
CA GLY A 145 2.14 -21.30 -20.99
C GLY A 145 2.42 -21.06 -22.47
N LYS A 146 2.08 -22.06 -23.31
CA LYS A 146 2.30 -22.02 -24.75
C LYS A 146 1.43 -20.99 -25.49
N ALA A 147 0.36 -20.49 -24.87
CA ALA A 147 -0.49 -19.47 -25.48
C ALA A 147 0.19 -18.08 -25.53
N ALA A 148 1.12 -17.78 -24.60
CA ALA A 148 1.82 -16.50 -24.58
C ALA A 148 2.97 -16.49 -25.61
N THR A 149 2.71 -15.90 -26.78
CA THR A 149 3.66 -15.82 -27.89
C THR A 149 3.95 -14.36 -28.26
N PRO A 150 5.06 -14.07 -28.95
CA PRO A 150 5.34 -12.73 -29.45
C PRO A 150 4.22 -12.17 -30.34
N GLU A 151 3.58 -13.02 -31.14
CA GLU A 151 2.56 -12.62 -32.13
C GLU A 151 1.28 -12.09 -31.48
N ASN A 152 1.01 -12.49 -30.25
CA ASN A 152 -0.13 -12.01 -29.46
C ASN A 152 0.31 -11.13 -28.26
N ASN A 153 1.47 -10.49 -28.35
CA ASN A 153 2.00 -9.63 -27.28
C ASN A 153 2.02 -10.34 -25.91
N PHE A 154 2.35 -11.64 -25.91
CA PHE A 154 2.38 -12.47 -24.72
C PHE A 154 1.07 -12.47 -23.93
N CYS A 155 -0.06 -12.47 -24.63
CA CYS A 155 -1.41 -12.43 -24.05
C CYS A 155 -1.70 -11.13 -23.25
N PHE A 156 -1.08 -10.03 -23.58
CA PHE A 156 -1.32 -8.74 -22.93
C PHE A 156 -2.81 -8.35 -22.92
N ASP A 157 -3.53 -8.61 -24.00
CA ASP A 157 -4.96 -8.28 -24.10
C ASP A 157 -5.87 -9.21 -23.25
N TRP A 158 -5.34 -10.30 -22.73
CA TRP A 158 -6.08 -11.19 -21.81
C TRP A 158 -6.00 -10.73 -20.36
N VAL A 159 -5.08 -9.80 -20.07
CA VAL A 159 -4.88 -9.30 -18.71
C VAL A 159 -5.90 -8.21 -18.41
N PRO A 160 -6.59 -8.27 -17.25
CA PRO A 160 -7.47 -7.19 -16.81
C PRO A 160 -6.72 -5.88 -16.69
N LYS A 161 -7.36 -4.79 -17.10
CA LYS A 161 -6.83 -3.43 -16.96
C LYS A 161 -7.53 -2.71 -15.81
N LEU A 162 -6.78 -1.95 -15.06
CA LEU A 162 -7.30 -1.21 -13.91
C LEU A 162 -7.93 0.10 -14.38
N ALA A 163 -9.21 0.28 -14.08
CA ALA A 163 -9.96 1.49 -14.42
C ALA A 163 -9.69 2.69 -13.50
N GLY A 164 -8.94 2.50 -12.42
CA GLY A 164 -8.63 3.56 -11.46
C GLY A 164 -7.86 3.06 -10.24
N GLY A 165 -7.71 3.93 -9.24
CA GLY A 165 -7.16 3.55 -7.94
C GLY A 165 -8.18 2.77 -7.11
N TYR A 166 -7.70 1.77 -6.39
CA TYR A 166 -8.53 0.91 -5.54
C TYR A 166 -8.07 0.92 -4.08
N ASP A 167 -7.62 2.08 -3.61
CA ASP A 167 -7.36 2.26 -2.18
C ASP A 167 -8.66 2.11 -1.35
N ALA A 168 -8.50 1.85 -0.07
CA ALA A 168 -9.64 1.55 0.80
C ALA A 168 -10.70 2.66 0.83
N LEU A 169 -10.28 3.94 0.84
CA LEU A 169 -11.22 5.07 0.89
C LEU A 169 -12.00 5.17 -0.41
N HIS A 170 -11.35 4.97 -1.55
CA HIS A 170 -11.98 4.98 -2.86
C HIS A 170 -12.97 3.80 -3.02
N LEU A 171 -12.59 2.60 -2.58
CA LEU A 171 -13.49 1.44 -2.59
C LEU A 171 -14.77 1.70 -1.80
N PHE A 172 -14.68 2.25 -0.59
CA PHE A 172 -15.87 2.58 0.21
C PHE A 172 -16.69 3.72 -0.39
N GLU A 173 -16.06 4.66 -1.10
CA GLU A 173 -16.78 5.65 -1.91
C GLU A 173 -17.58 4.99 -3.03
N LEU A 174 -16.99 4.08 -3.79
CA LEU A 174 -17.68 3.32 -4.84
C LEU A 174 -18.83 2.48 -4.29
N MET A 175 -18.66 1.85 -3.12
CA MET A 175 -19.74 1.15 -2.42
C MET A 175 -20.85 2.13 -2.04
N HIS A 176 -20.51 3.28 -1.48
CA HIS A 176 -21.49 4.31 -1.08
C HIS A 176 -22.27 4.84 -2.30
N GLN A 177 -21.65 4.91 -3.46
CA GLN A 177 -22.30 5.26 -4.73
C GLN A 177 -23.12 4.12 -5.34
N GLY A 178 -23.16 2.93 -4.72
CA GLY A 178 -23.86 1.76 -5.24
C GLY A 178 -23.20 1.14 -6.49
N LYS A 179 -21.93 1.41 -6.74
CA LYS A 179 -21.17 0.89 -7.89
C LYS A 179 -20.50 -0.46 -7.63
N MET A 180 -20.66 -1.01 -6.42
CA MET A 180 -20.13 -2.33 -6.05
C MET A 180 -21.27 -3.25 -5.64
N ASN A 181 -21.20 -4.50 -6.10
CA ASN A 181 -22.21 -5.50 -5.79
C ASN A 181 -21.92 -6.27 -4.50
N GLY A 182 -20.66 -6.50 -4.18
CA GLY A 182 -20.27 -7.30 -3.03
C GLY A 182 -18.92 -6.94 -2.47
N PHE A 183 -18.70 -7.37 -1.22
CA PHE A 183 -17.42 -7.17 -0.53
C PHE A 183 -17.09 -8.41 0.31
N ILE A 184 -15.82 -8.81 0.29
CA ILE A 184 -15.29 -9.87 1.13
C ILE A 184 -14.31 -9.25 2.12
N ALA A 185 -14.69 -9.19 3.39
CA ALA A 185 -13.86 -8.71 4.49
C ALA A 185 -13.20 -9.91 5.17
N GLN A 186 -11.95 -10.18 4.82
CA GLN A 186 -11.17 -11.27 5.41
C GLN A 186 -10.15 -10.69 6.39
N GLY A 187 -10.35 -10.94 7.69
CA GLY A 187 -9.48 -10.43 8.76
C GLY A 187 -9.40 -8.90 8.77
N PHE A 188 -10.43 -8.22 8.30
CA PHE A 188 -10.48 -6.78 8.16
C PHE A 188 -11.78 -6.20 8.70
N ASN A 189 -11.67 -5.30 9.67
CA ASN A 189 -12.80 -4.61 10.26
C ASN A 189 -12.82 -3.13 9.82
N PRO A 190 -13.45 -2.79 8.68
CA PRO A 190 -13.49 -1.43 8.19
C PRO A 190 -14.21 -0.46 9.13
N LEU A 191 -15.24 -0.92 9.86
CA LEU A 191 -16.00 -0.07 10.79
C LEU A 191 -15.17 0.34 12.02
N ALA A 192 -14.13 -0.42 12.38
CA ALA A 192 -13.22 -0.04 13.44
C ALA A 192 -12.01 0.78 12.94
N THR A 193 -11.55 0.53 11.71
CA THR A 193 -10.24 1.01 11.24
C THR A 193 -10.31 2.18 10.23
N VAL A 194 -11.41 2.30 9.49
CA VAL A 194 -11.56 3.35 8.47
C VAL A 194 -12.38 4.52 9.02
N PRO A 195 -12.03 5.78 8.70
CA PRO A 195 -12.77 6.93 9.17
C PRO A 195 -14.18 7.01 8.57
N ASN A 196 -15.07 7.80 9.24
CA ASN A 196 -16.45 8.06 8.80
C ASN A 196 -17.35 6.82 8.81
N LYS A 197 -17.58 6.28 10.00
CA LYS A 197 -18.39 5.06 10.22
C LYS A 197 -19.82 5.15 9.65
N ASN A 198 -20.44 6.33 9.68
CA ASN A 198 -21.79 6.52 9.12
C ASN A 198 -21.80 6.30 7.60
N LYS A 199 -20.79 6.83 6.90
CA LYS A 199 -20.63 6.60 5.46
C LYS A 199 -20.33 5.14 5.14
N LEU A 200 -19.48 4.51 5.94
CA LEU A 200 -19.15 3.10 5.75
C LEU A 200 -20.35 2.19 5.96
N SER A 201 -21.10 2.39 7.03
CA SER A 201 -22.30 1.57 7.29
C SER A 201 -23.34 1.75 6.19
N ALA A 202 -23.55 2.99 5.71
CA ALA A 202 -24.40 3.26 4.56
C ALA A 202 -23.88 2.62 3.26
N ALA A 203 -22.55 2.56 3.08
CA ALA A 203 -21.94 1.88 1.94
C ALA A 203 -22.18 0.37 1.98
N LEU A 204 -21.91 -0.26 3.13
CA LEU A 204 -22.16 -1.70 3.32
C LEU A 204 -23.64 -2.06 3.14
N SER A 205 -24.55 -1.18 3.53
CA SER A 205 -26.00 -1.39 3.38
C SER A 205 -26.47 -1.49 1.93
N LYS A 206 -25.73 -0.90 0.98
CA LYS A 206 -26.06 -0.90 -0.45
C LYS A 206 -25.51 -2.09 -1.24
N LEU A 207 -24.67 -2.91 -0.63
CA LEU A 207 -24.17 -4.12 -1.26
C LEU A 207 -25.29 -5.12 -1.49
N LYS A 208 -25.13 -6.01 -2.45
CA LYS A 208 -25.99 -7.20 -2.60
C LYS A 208 -25.58 -8.29 -1.63
N PHE A 209 -24.25 -8.43 -1.39
CA PHE A 209 -23.75 -9.38 -0.41
C PHE A 209 -22.49 -8.85 0.29
N LEU A 210 -22.31 -9.26 1.54
CA LEU A 210 -21.12 -9.03 2.34
C LEU A 210 -20.68 -10.38 2.93
N VAL A 211 -19.46 -10.78 2.65
CA VAL A 211 -18.84 -11.97 3.26
C VAL A 211 -17.82 -11.52 4.29
N VAL A 212 -17.99 -11.91 5.54
CA VAL A 212 -17.06 -11.64 6.61
C VAL A 212 -16.38 -12.94 7.02
N ILE A 213 -15.08 -13.01 6.85
CA ILE A 213 -14.25 -14.16 7.23
C ILE A 213 -13.39 -13.73 8.41
N ASP A 214 -13.77 -14.13 9.62
CA ASP A 214 -13.14 -13.66 10.86
C ASP A 214 -13.35 -14.71 11.97
N PRO A 215 -12.36 -14.95 12.84
CA PRO A 215 -12.52 -15.84 14.00
C PRO A 215 -13.54 -15.31 15.02
N MET A 216 -13.75 -14.00 15.05
CA MET A 216 -14.61 -13.34 16.02
C MET A 216 -15.82 -12.67 15.35
N LYS A 217 -16.84 -12.32 16.15
CA LYS A 217 -17.91 -11.43 15.73
C LYS A 217 -17.40 -10.00 15.77
N THR A 218 -17.12 -9.47 14.59
CA THR A 218 -16.71 -8.09 14.40
C THR A 218 -17.87 -7.24 13.88
N GLU A 219 -17.78 -5.92 13.99
CA GLU A 219 -18.83 -4.99 13.60
C GLU A 219 -19.35 -5.21 12.18
N PRO A 220 -18.54 -5.49 11.14
CA PRO A 220 -19.06 -5.77 9.80
C PRO A 220 -20.01 -6.98 9.75
N SER A 221 -19.79 -7.98 10.62
CA SER A 221 -20.63 -9.20 10.64
C SER A 221 -21.99 -8.99 11.27
N GLU A 222 -22.20 -7.87 11.96
CA GLU A 222 -23.43 -7.51 12.67
C GLU A 222 -23.71 -6.00 12.56
N PHE A 223 -23.31 -5.35 11.46
CA PHE A 223 -23.34 -3.90 11.32
C PHE A 223 -24.75 -3.28 11.34
N TRP A 224 -25.78 -4.09 11.14
CA TRP A 224 -27.17 -3.65 11.29
C TRP A 224 -27.60 -3.47 12.75
N LYS A 225 -26.80 -3.95 13.70
CA LYS A 225 -27.02 -3.66 15.12
C LYS A 225 -26.37 -2.33 15.44
N THR A 226 -27.09 -1.48 16.14
CA THR A 226 -26.51 -0.20 16.62
C THR A 226 -25.45 -0.49 17.67
N HIS A 227 -24.21 -0.12 17.38
CA HIS A 227 -23.07 -0.25 18.29
C HIS A 227 -22.79 1.09 19.00
N GLY A 228 -23.67 1.49 19.93
CA GLY A 228 -23.53 2.70 20.71
C GLY A 228 -23.56 3.99 19.88
N GLU A 229 -22.70 4.97 20.25
CA GLU A 229 -22.63 6.26 19.56
C GLU A 229 -21.82 6.24 18.24
N GLY A 230 -21.26 5.09 17.87
CA GLY A 230 -20.30 5.00 16.78
C GLY A 230 -20.91 5.21 15.39
N TYR A 231 -22.09 4.67 15.14
CA TYR A 231 -22.86 4.84 13.91
C TYR A 231 -24.30 4.33 14.10
N GLN A 232 -25.21 4.84 13.28
CA GLN A 232 -26.60 4.41 13.28
C GLN A 232 -26.96 3.84 11.90
N VAL A 233 -27.60 2.68 11.91
CA VAL A 233 -28.13 2.01 10.70
C VAL A 233 -29.58 1.65 10.96
N ASP A 234 -30.43 1.97 10.00
CA ASP A 234 -31.80 1.43 9.99
C ASP A 234 -31.76 0.04 9.32
N PRO A 235 -32.00 -1.04 10.06
CA PRO A 235 -31.99 -2.39 9.50
C PRO A 235 -32.93 -2.57 8.30
N ALA A 236 -34.03 -1.81 8.23
CA ALA A 236 -34.96 -1.88 7.12
C ALA A 236 -34.40 -1.36 5.79
N THR A 237 -33.34 -0.59 5.82
CA THR A 237 -32.68 -0.04 4.62
C THR A 237 -31.57 -0.92 4.07
N ILE A 238 -31.20 -1.98 4.78
CA ILE A 238 -30.10 -2.86 4.38
C ILE A 238 -30.52 -3.77 3.23
N GLN A 239 -29.80 -3.70 2.14
CA GLN A 239 -30.01 -4.56 0.96
C GLN A 239 -29.07 -5.78 0.97
N ALA A 240 -27.99 -5.70 1.71
CA ALA A 240 -26.93 -6.70 1.71
C ALA A 240 -27.35 -7.98 2.43
N GLU A 241 -27.17 -9.12 1.79
CA GLU A 241 -27.14 -10.41 2.47
C GLU A 241 -25.75 -10.61 3.11
N VAL A 242 -25.71 -10.93 4.40
CA VAL A 242 -24.45 -11.04 5.16
C VAL A 242 -24.14 -12.50 5.46
N PHE A 243 -22.99 -12.96 4.95
CA PHE A 243 -22.46 -14.29 5.20
C PHE A 243 -21.30 -14.18 6.18
N ARG A 244 -21.39 -14.88 7.29
CA ARG A 244 -20.29 -14.98 8.24
C ARG A 244 -19.65 -16.36 8.15
N LEU A 245 -18.38 -16.39 7.79
CA LEU A 245 -17.57 -17.60 7.74
C LEU A 245 -16.52 -17.56 8.87
N PRO A 246 -16.41 -18.62 9.69
CA PRO A 246 -15.38 -18.67 10.69
C PRO A 246 -13.99 -18.82 10.04
N ALA A 247 -13.02 -18.12 10.57
CA ALA A 247 -11.61 -18.31 10.25
C ALA A 247 -10.86 -18.88 11.47
N THR A 248 -9.72 -19.49 11.24
CA THR A 248 -8.81 -19.96 12.30
C THR A 248 -7.69 -18.96 12.53
#